data_4ed45be3a8d04cabcc6119ff4b4c8e7e
#
_entry.id   4ed45be3a8d04cabcc6119ff4b4c8e7e
#
_cell.length_a   1.000
_cell.length_b   1.000
_cell.length_c   1.000
_cell.angle_alpha   90.00
_cell.angle_beta   90.00
_cell.angle_gamma   90.00
#
_symmetry.space_group_name_H-M   'P 1'
#
loop_
_entity.id
_entity.type
_entity.pdbx_description
1 polymer ?
#
loop_
_entity_poly.entity_id
_entity_poly.type
_entity_poly.pdbx_seq_one_letter_code
_entity_poly.pdbx_strand_id
1 'polypeptide(L)'
;MSSDAQVYLKIGDVARSVGISPSAIRGWEALGLTHPQRTKSRYRLYTNDDVRLLKKARYLRKVRGLNAAAIVQMLKREGAIKPDANSGTASIGPRLRRLRAKRGVSLAEVAAAAGISIGFLSALERSQMSASVGTLRRLARYYRTNILDFFDATELNTRLVRPLKRKVLEAGPGVRMELLAWGNKVMEPHLFRIKPAAGSGESYAHEGEEFLFVLRGELKIALDGEEYHLKRGDSFYFESATPHHWKNPGRSETWLLWVNTPPTF
;
A
#
# COMPACT_ATOMS: atom_id res chain seq x y z
N MET A 1 37.41 -5.45 3.39
CA MET A 1 36.33 -5.03 2.46
C MET A 1 35.50 -4.01 3.22
N SER A 2 35.69 -2.72 2.92
CA SER A 2 35.12 -1.61 3.68
C SER A 2 33.59 -1.57 3.49
N SER A 3 32.88 -1.69 4.59
CA SER A 3 31.45 -1.39 4.69
C SER A 3 31.27 0.11 4.45
N ASP A 4 30.79 0.49 3.27
CA ASP A 4 30.36 1.87 2.97
C ASP A 4 29.24 2.24 3.94
N ALA A 5 29.58 2.99 4.99
CA ALA A 5 28.60 3.51 5.94
C ALA A 5 27.67 4.46 5.17
N GLN A 6 26.44 4.07 4.94
CA GLN A 6 25.44 4.85 4.21
C GLN A 6 25.15 6.16 4.96
N VAL A 7 25.66 7.27 4.44
CA VAL A 7 25.48 8.60 5.04
C VAL A 7 24.04 9.06 4.83
N TYR A 8 23.36 9.39 5.91
CA TYR A 8 22.01 9.92 5.91
C TYR A 8 21.99 11.43 6.12
N LEU A 9 21.25 12.14 5.28
CA LEU A 9 21.12 13.59 5.28
C LEU A 9 19.70 14.01 5.69
N LYS A 10 19.59 15.10 6.46
CA LYS A 10 18.30 15.73 6.77
C LYS A 10 17.81 16.57 5.59
N ILE A 11 16.52 16.84 5.49
CA ILE A 11 15.92 17.60 4.39
C ILE A 11 16.56 18.98 4.19
N GLY A 12 16.97 19.65 5.26
CA GLY A 12 17.65 20.95 5.18
C GLY A 12 19.03 20.87 4.50
N ASP A 13 19.77 19.80 4.78
CA ASP A 13 21.10 19.57 4.18
C ASP A 13 20.98 19.22 2.69
N VAL A 14 19.98 18.38 2.37
CA VAL A 14 19.63 18.04 0.98
C VAL A 14 19.20 19.30 0.21
N ALA A 15 18.36 20.16 0.79
CA ALA A 15 17.89 21.39 0.20
C ALA A 15 19.07 22.32 -0.19
N ARG A 16 20.02 22.49 0.73
CA ARG A 16 21.25 23.24 0.49
C ARG A 16 22.11 22.60 -0.59
N SER A 17 22.35 21.30 -0.51
CA SER A 17 23.19 20.56 -1.48
C SER A 17 22.62 20.54 -2.89
N VAL A 18 21.28 20.47 -3.01
CA VAL A 18 20.59 20.43 -4.30
C VAL A 18 20.25 21.85 -4.80
N GLY A 19 20.19 22.85 -3.91
CA GLY A 19 19.82 24.24 -4.24
C GLY A 19 18.33 24.40 -4.60
N ILE A 20 17.46 23.74 -3.84
CA ILE A 20 15.98 23.83 -3.95
C ILE A 20 15.38 23.92 -2.55
N SER A 21 14.14 24.42 -2.44
CA SER A 21 13.48 24.52 -1.13
C SER A 21 13.07 23.15 -0.57
N PRO A 22 12.98 23.00 0.76
CA PRO A 22 12.43 21.79 1.38
C PRO A 22 11.01 21.44 0.90
N SER A 23 10.19 22.45 0.54
CA SER A 23 8.86 22.23 -0.03
C SER A 23 8.93 21.63 -1.43
N ALA A 24 9.90 22.05 -2.26
CA ALA A 24 10.12 21.44 -3.56
C ALA A 24 10.57 19.99 -3.46
N ILE A 25 11.44 19.65 -2.48
CA ILE A 25 11.84 18.25 -2.21
C ILE A 25 10.63 17.41 -1.84
N ARG A 26 9.75 17.89 -0.95
CA ARG A 26 8.49 17.19 -0.59
C ARG A 26 7.57 17.01 -1.80
N GLY A 27 7.51 17.99 -2.70
CA GLY A 27 6.78 17.87 -3.96
C GLY A 27 7.35 16.76 -4.87
N TRP A 28 8.67 16.64 -4.96
CA TRP A 28 9.33 15.56 -5.69
C TRP A 28 9.14 14.19 -5.02
N GLU A 29 9.19 14.13 -3.69
CA GLU A 29 8.86 12.94 -2.90
C GLU A 29 7.42 12.46 -3.16
N ALA A 30 6.46 13.39 -3.15
CA ALA A 30 5.05 13.09 -3.43
C ALA A 30 4.81 12.55 -4.86
N LEU A 31 5.69 12.88 -5.80
CA LEU A 31 5.67 12.34 -7.17
C LEU A 31 6.46 11.02 -7.31
N GLY A 32 7.07 10.53 -6.24
CA GLY A 32 7.82 9.28 -6.22
C GLY A 32 9.21 9.39 -6.86
N LEU A 33 9.86 10.57 -6.80
CA LEU A 33 11.25 10.73 -7.23
C LEU A 33 12.23 10.15 -6.22
N THR A 34 11.99 10.38 -4.93
CA THR A 34 12.80 9.88 -3.80
C THR A 34 11.93 9.32 -2.70
N HIS A 35 12.47 8.36 -1.94
CA HIS A 35 11.76 7.63 -0.88
C HIS A 35 12.59 7.66 0.41
N PRO A 36 12.66 8.82 1.12
CA PRO A 36 13.50 8.96 2.30
C PRO A 36 13.03 8.02 3.42
N GLN A 37 13.97 7.41 4.10
CA GLN A 37 13.70 6.66 5.32
C GLN A 37 13.19 7.61 6.41
N ARG A 38 12.42 7.08 7.36
CA ARG A 38 11.96 7.85 8.51
C ARG A 38 12.55 7.31 9.81
N THR A 39 13.06 8.19 10.64
CA THR A 39 13.47 7.83 12.01
C THR A 39 12.25 7.43 12.85
N LYS A 40 12.50 6.84 14.03
CA LYS A 40 11.45 6.62 15.05
C LYS A 40 10.68 7.91 15.39
N SER A 41 11.35 9.06 15.35
CA SER A 41 10.77 10.41 15.56
C SER A 41 10.17 11.02 14.30
N ARG A 42 9.94 10.22 13.23
CA ARG A 42 9.33 10.60 11.94
C ARG A 42 10.12 11.63 11.11
N TYR A 43 11.39 11.89 11.40
CA TYR A 43 12.24 12.73 10.55
C TYR A 43 12.65 12.01 9.28
N ARG A 44 12.69 12.75 8.16
CA ARG A 44 13.12 12.25 6.84
C ARG A 44 14.63 12.17 6.76
N LEU A 45 15.14 11.04 6.33
CA LEU A 45 16.55 10.76 6.08
C LEU A 45 16.73 10.36 4.62
N TYR A 46 17.57 11.13 3.92
CA TYR A 46 17.89 10.95 2.52
C TYR A 46 19.27 10.34 2.35
N THR A 47 19.44 9.49 1.34
CA THR A 47 20.72 8.90 0.96
C THR A 47 21.45 9.78 -0.05
N ASN A 48 22.73 9.51 -0.30
CA ASN A 48 23.48 10.17 -1.37
C ASN A 48 22.85 9.89 -2.76
N ASP A 49 22.22 8.73 -2.94
CA ASP A 49 21.49 8.39 -4.18
C ASP A 49 20.27 9.29 -4.37
N ASP A 50 19.52 9.58 -3.30
CA ASP A 50 18.41 10.53 -3.35
C ASP A 50 18.89 11.93 -3.76
N VAL A 51 20.03 12.37 -3.21
CA VAL A 51 20.63 13.68 -3.58
C VAL A 51 21.03 13.71 -5.04
N ARG A 52 21.67 12.65 -5.56
CA ARG A 52 22.04 12.56 -7.00
C ARG A 52 20.81 12.63 -7.89
N LEU A 53 19.76 11.93 -7.50
CA LEU A 53 18.50 11.89 -8.26
C LEU A 53 17.79 13.25 -8.27
N LEU A 54 17.75 13.93 -7.12
CA LEU A 54 17.19 15.28 -7.00
C LEU A 54 18.00 16.31 -7.83
N LYS A 55 19.34 16.21 -7.85
CA LYS A 55 20.19 17.05 -8.71
C LYS A 55 19.89 16.82 -10.19
N LYS A 56 19.74 15.56 -10.64
CA LYS A 56 19.39 15.20 -12.01
C LYS A 56 17.99 15.75 -12.37
N ALA A 57 17.03 15.62 -11.49
CA ALA A 57 15.68 16.15 -11.69
C ALA A 57 15.64 17.69 -11.81
N ARG A 58 16.39 18.39 -10.94
CA ARG A 58 16.55 19.85 -11.04
C ARG A 58 17.17 20.26 -12.36
N TYR A 59 18.23 19.59 -12.81
CA TYR A 59 18.88 19.84 -14.09
C TYR A 59 17.87 19.69 -15.24
N LEU A 60 17.13 18.59 -15.30
CA LEU A 60 16.12 18.35 -16.34
C LEU A 60 15.02 19.42 -16.36
N ARG A 61 14.59 19.86 -15.17
CA ARG A 61 13.62 20.96 -15.06
C ARG A 61 14.17 22.28 -15.58
N LYS A 62 15.42 22.62 -15.21
CA LYS A 62 16.04 23.91 -15.57
C LYS A 62 16.47 23.98 -17.04
N VAL A 63 17.00 22.87 -17.57
CA VAL A 63 17.61 22.86 -18.93
C VAL A 63 16.60 22.43 -19.99
N ARG A 64 15.70 21.49 -19.68
CA ARG A 64 14.73 20.97 -20.66
C ARG A 64 13.29 21.49 -20.43
N GLY A 65 13.06 22.34 -19.45
CA GLY A 65 11.74 22.91 -19.18
C GLY A 65 10.67 21.89 -18.78
N LEU A 66 11.06 20.65 -18.48
CA LEU A 66 10.11 19.58 -18.20
C LEU A 66 9.39 19.83 -16.87
N ASN A 67 8.09 19.52 -16.82
CA ASN A 67 7.36 19.51 -15.56
C ASN A 67 7.77 18.31 -14.68
N ALA A 68 7.50 18.41 -13.38
CA ALA A 68 7.96 17.41 -12.41
C ALA A 68 7.47 15.99 -12.71
N ALA A 69 6.21 15.84 -13.17
CA ALA A 69 5.64 14.55 -13.50
C ALA A 69 6.34 13.89 -14.71
N ALA A 70 6.61 14.68 -15.76
CA ALA A 70 7.34 14.21 -16.95
C ALA A 70 8.77 13.77 -16.60
N ILE A 71 9.45 14.50 -15.71
CA ILE A 71 10.80 14.15 -15.24
C ILE A 71 10.77 12.81 -14.49
N VAL A 72 9.83 12.61 -13.57
CA VAL A 72 9.70 11.35 -12.83
C VAL A 72 9.43 10.19 -13.78
N GLN A 73 8.53 10.36 -14.75
CA GLN A 73 8.24 9.33 -15.77
C GLN A 73 9.48 8.99 -16.61
N MET A 74 10.24 10.00 -17.03
CA MET A 74 11.46 9.80 -17.80
C MET A 74 12.51 9.04 -17.00
N LEU A 75 12.76 9.45 -15.74
CA LEU A 75 13.73 8.81 -14.86
C LEU A 75 13.33 7.37 -14.46
N LYS A 76 12.02 7.08 -14.39
CA LYS A 76 11.51 5.72 -14.23
C LYS A 76 11.80 4.84 -15.45
N ARG A 77 11.57 5.36 -16.66
CA ARG A 77 11.87 4.64 -17.92
C ARG A 77 13.37 4.38 -18.09
N GLU A 78 14.21 5.31 -17.66
CA GLU A 78 15.68 5.16 -17.66
C GLU A 78 16.20 4.22 -16.57
N GLY A 79 15.33 3.68 -15.68
CA GLY A 79 15.75 2.84 -14.55
C GLY A 79 16.54 3.61 -13.47
N ALA A 80 16.57 4.94 -13.54
CA ALA A 80 17.32 5.78 -12.60
C ALA A 80 16.62 5.88 -11.24
N ILE A 81 15.29 5.74 -11.21
CA ILE A 81 14.50 5.60 -10.00
C ILE A 81 14.38 4.10 -9.72
N LYS A 82 15.04 3.62 -8.66
CA LYS A 82 14.82 2.24 -8.20
C LYS A 82 13.33 2.08 -7.92
N PRO A 83 12.68 1.01 -8.41
CA PRO A 83 11.32 0.71 -7.99
C PRO A 83 11.33 0.68 -6.46
N ASP A 84 10.44 1.44 -5.86
CA ASP A 84 10.21 1.33 -4.42
C ASP A 84 9.96 -0.14 -4.11
N ALA A 85 10.61 -0.70 -3.10
CA ALA A 85 10.20 -2.00 -2.58
C ALA A 85 8.72 -1.98 -2.13
N ASN A 86 8.16 -0.77 -1.99
CA ASN A 86 6.75 -0.45 -1.74
C ASN A 86 5.95 -0.04 -3.00
N SER A 87 6.55 0.12 -4.19
CA SER A 87 5.85 0.63 -5.38
C SER A 87 4.99 -0.40 -6.13
N GLY A 88 4.73 -1.54 -5.50
CA GLY A 88 3.69 -2.48 -5.92
C GLY A 88 2.27 -2.03 -5.56
N THR A 89 2.09 -0.90 -4.87
CA THR A 89 0.76 -0.31 -4.65
C THR A 89 0.28 0.32 -5.94
N ALA A 90 -0.51 -0.43 -6.70
CA ALA A 90 -1.27 0.14 -7.81
C ALA A 90 -2.07 1.33 -7.25
N SER A 91 -1.87 2.52 -7.84
CA SER A 91 -2.54 3.73 -7.40
C SER A 91 -4.05 3.61 -7.68
N ILE A 92 -4.83 3.38 -6.63
CA ILE A 92 -6.29 3.25 -6.71
C ILE A 92 -7.00 4.61 -6.89
N GLY A 93 -6.29 5.70 -6.58
CA GLY A 93 -6.88 7.05 -6.54
C GLY A 93 -7.55 7.48 -7.85
N PRO A 94 -6.87 7.40 -9.02
CA PRO A 94 -7.47 7.74 -10.31
C PRO A 94 -8.69 6.89 -10.64
N ARG A 95 -8.71 5.63 -10.22
CA ARG A 95 -9.84 4.74 -10.44
C ARG A 95 -11.03 5.11 -9.57
N LEU A 96 -10.82 5.38 -8.29
CA LEU A 96 -11.86 5.87 -7.38
C LEU A 96 -12.48 7.17 -7.91
N ARG A 97 -11.65 8.11 -8.36
CA ARG A 97 -12.12 9.35 -8.97
C ARG A 97 -12.97 9.12 -10.22
N ARG A 98 -12.56 8.18 -11.10
CA ARG A 98 -13.34 7.80 -12.29
C ARG A 98 -14.69 7.19 -11.91
N LEU A 99 -14.71 6.29 -10.91
CA LEU A 99 -15.96 5.68 -10.42
C LEU A 99 -16.91 6.73 -9.85
N ARG A 100 -16.39 7.65 -9.04
CA ARG A 100 -17.17 8.77 -8.49
C ARG A 100 -17.74 9.64 -9.61
N ALA A 101 -16.90 10.06 -10.55
CA ALA A 101 -17.31 10.90 -11.68
C ALA A 101 -18.36 10.21 -12.56
N LYS A 102 -18.19 8.89 -12.85
CA LYS A 102 -19.15 8.11 -13.63
C LYS A 102 -20.54 8.05 -12.98
N ARG A 103 -20.62 8.11 -11.64
CA ARG A 103 -21.87 8.11 -10.88
C ARG A 103 -22.43 9.50 -10.62
N GLY A 104 -21.72 10.56 -10.98
CA GLY A 104 -22.15 11.94 -10.76
C GLY A 104 -22.24 12.35 -9.30
N VAL A 105 -21.61 11.60 -8.37
CA VAL A 105 -21.71 11.84 -6.92
C VAL A 105 -20.58 12.73 -6.41
N SER A 106 -20.86 13.51 -5.35
CA SER A 106 -19.90 14.42 -4.76
C SER A 106 -18.89 13.72 -3.84
N LEU A 107 -17.74 14.38 -3.56
CA LEU A 107 -16.80 13.90 -2.54
C LEU A 107 -17.45 13.80 -1.16
N ALA A 108 -18.34 14.74 -0.82
CA ALA A 108 -19.02 14.78 0.48
C ALA A 108 -19.93 13.56 0.67
N GLU A 109 -20.70 13.22 -0.36
CA GLU A 109 -21.61 12.07 -0.34
C GLU A 109 -20.86 10.75 -0.17
N VAL A 110 -19.82 10.53 -0.95
CA VAL A 110 -18.99 9.30 -0.85
C VAL A 110 -18.28 9.22 0.50
N ALA A 111 -17.74 10.34 0.97
CA ALA A 111 -17.03 10.39 2.25
C ALA A 111 -17.96 10.06 3.43
N ALA A 112 -19.18 10.62 3.44
CA ALA A 112 -20.20 10.33 4.44
C ALA A 112 -20.60 8.86 4.42
N ALA A 113 -20.89 8.30 3.24
CA ALA A 113 -21.26 6.89 3.08
C ALA A 113 -20.15 5.92 3.47
N ALA A 114 -18.89 6.28 3.24
CA ALA A 114 -17.74 5.46 3.61
C ALA A 114 -17.22 5.72 5.04
N GLY A 115 -17.83 6.64 5.80
CA GLY A 115 -17.40 6.99 7.17
C GLY A 115 -15.98 7.54 7.23
N ILE A 116 -15.59 8.41 6.27
CA ILE A 116 -14.28 9.06 6.18
C ILE A 116 -14.42 10.56 5.96
N SER A 117 -13.37 11.34 6.21
CA SER A 117 -13.41 12.77 5.92
C SER A 117 -13.31 13.07 4.42
N ILE A 118 -13.93 14.17 3.98
CA ILE A 118 -13.84 14.66 2.59
C ILE A 118 -12.38 14.90 2.18
N GLY A 119 -11.58 15.47 3.08
CA GLY A 119 -10.15 15.71 2.86
C GLY A 119 -9.36 14.41 2.66
N PHE A 120 -9.67 13.38 3.42
CA PHE A 120 -9.05 12.06 3.27
C PHE A 120 -9.41 11.43 1.92
N LEU A 121 -10.71 11.40 1.54
CA LEU A 121 -11.14 10.87 0.25
C LEU A 121 -10.49 11.63 -0.92
N SER A 122 -10.46 12.98 -0.84
CA SER A 122 -9.80 13.81 -1.84
C SER A 122 -8.30 13.49 -1.96
N ALA A 123 -7.59 13.31 -0.84
CA ALA A 123 -6.19 12.93 -0.84
C ALA A 123 -5.97 11.51 -1.40
N LEU A 124 -6.88 10.58 -1.10
CA LEU A 124 -6.88 9.22 -1.63
C LEU A 124 -7.07 9.21 -3.15
N GLU A 125 -8.05 9.96 -3.69
CA GLU A 125 -8.28 10.09 -5.13
C GLU A 125 -7.10 10.73 -5.88
N ARG A 126 -6.32 11.57 -5.21
CA ARG A 126 -5.07 12.12 -5.75
C ARG A 126 -3.84 11.25 -5.52
N SER A 127 -4.02 10.05 -4.94
CA SER A 127 -2.91 9.14 -4.61
C SER A 127 -1.87 9.73 -3.65
N GLN A 128 -2.31 10.64 -2.79
CA GLN A 128 -1.49 11.28 -1.76
C GLN A 128 -1.54 10.53 -0.43
N MET A 129 -2.51 9.63 -0.28
CA MET A 129 -2.69 8.76 0.87
C MET A 129 -3.09 7.36 0.41
N SER A 130 -2.79 6.36 1.24
CA SER A 130 -3.29 5.00 1.11
C SER A 130 -4.47 4.78 2.05
N ALA A 131 -5.40 3.92 1.66
CA ALA A 131 -6.53 3.52 2.47
C ALA A 131 -6.28 2.15 3.11
N SER A 132 -6.77 1.96 4.32
CA SER A 132 -6.84 0.63 4.94
C SER A 132 -7.83 -0.27 4.16
N VAL A 133 -7.67 -1.59 4.28
CA VAL A 133 -8.60 -2.56 3.67
C VAL A 133 -10.04 -2.29 4.14
N GLY A 134 -10.25 -1.98 5.42
CA GLY A 134 -11.56 -1.62 5.93
C GLY A 134 -12.17 -0.41 5.22
N THR A 135 -11.37 0.62 4.93
CA THR A 135 -11.82 1.78 4.14
C THR A 135 -12.13 1.40 2.70
N LEU A 136 -11.28 0.56 2.07
CA LEU A 136 -11.50 0.09 0.70
C LEU A 136 -12.77 -0.75 0.60
N ARG A 137 -13.05 -1.62 1.59
CA ARG A 137 -14.31 -2.38 1.67
C ARG A 137 -15.53 -1.47 1.73
N ARG A 138 -15.52 -0.42 2.56
CA ARG A 138 -16.63 0.53 2.64
C ARG A 138 -16.84 1.27 1.33
N LEU A 139 -15.76 1.69 0.66
CA LEU A 139 -15.84 2.31 -0.67
C LEU A 139 -16.34 1.33 -1.72
N ALA A 140 -15.88 0.08 -1.72
CA ALA A 140 -16.32 -0.96 -2.63
C ALA A 140 -17.82 -1.26 -2.47
N ARG A 141 -18.30 -1.36 -1.21
CA ARG A 141 -19.73 -1.50 -0.90
C ARG A 141 -20.56 -0.33 -1.43
N TYR A 142 -20.10 0.91 -1.20
CA TYR A 142 -20.78 2.09 -1.72
C TYR A 142 -20.85 2.08 -3.25
N TYR A 143 -19.75 1.73 -3.91
CA TYR A 143 -19.69 1.63 -5.36
C TYR A 143 -20.28 0.33 -5.92
N ARG A 144 -20.82 -0.57 -5.10
CA ARG A 144 -21.30 -1.90 -5.52
C ARG A 144 -20.31 -2.57 -6.49
N THR A 145 -19.07 -2.65 -6.08
CA THR A 145 -17.95 -3.17 -6.85
C THR A 145 -17.01 -3.94 -5.92
N ASN A 146 -16.09 -4.69 -6.48
CA ASN A 146 -15.04 -5.37 -5.73
C ASN A 146 -13.86 -4.40 -5.49
N ILE A 147 -13.11 -4.55 -4.40
CA ILE A 147 -11.89 -3.75 -4.15
C ILE A 147 -10.90 -3.88 -5.31
N LEU A 148 -10.80 -5.06 -5.92
CA LEU A 148 -9.93 -5.29 -7.08
C LEU A 148 -10.27 -4.43 -8.28
N ASP A 149 -11.52 -3.99 -8.41
CA ASP A 149 -11.94 -3.06 -9.46
C ASP A 149 -11.35 -1.66 -9.31
N PHE A 150 -10.79 -1.35 -8.14
CA PHE A 150 -10.02 -0.12 -7.93
C PHE A 150 -8.65 -0.16 -8.59
N PHE A 151 -8.18 -1.35 -8.98
CA PHE A 151 -6.90 -1.55 -9.67
C PHE A 151 -7.13 -1.61 -11.18
N ASP A 152 -6.14 -1.18 -11.97
CA ASP A 152 -6.28 -1.17 -13.43
C ASP A 152 -6.47 -2.57 -13.99
N ALA A 153 -7.52 -2.72 -14.81
CA ALA A 153 -7.99 -3.97 -15.39
C ALA A 153 -7.11 -4.51 -16.54
N THR A 154 -6.01 -3.88 -16.87
CA THR A 154 -5.17 -4.22 -18.02
C THR A 154 -4.46 -5.57 -17.94
N GLU A 155 -4.61 -6.30 -16.84
CA GLU A 155 -4.04 -7.63 -16.65
C GLU A 155 -5.05 -8.64 -16.06
N LEU A 156 -6.32 -8.56 -16.48
CA LEU A 156 -7.31 -9.58 -16.11
C LEU A 156 -6.98 -10.91 -16.83
N ASN A 157 -6.80 -11.98 -16.05
CA ASN A 157 -6.55 -13.38 -16.47
C ASN A 157 -5.10 -13.84 -16.59
N THR A 158 -4.20 -13.47 -15.69
CA THR A 158 -2.94 -14.18 -15.61
C THR A 158 -3.05 -15.39 -14.68
N ARG A 159 -2.97 -16.61 -15.22
CA ARG A 159 -2.86 -17.86 -14.44
C ARG A 159 -1.56 -17.92 -13.64
N LEU A 160 -0.54 -17.20 -14.06
CA LEU A 160 0.78 -17.14 -13.42
C LEU A 160 1.07 -15.73 -12.92
N VAL A 161 1.20 -15.57 -11.61
CA VAL A 161 1.60 -14.33 -10.95
C VAL A 161 2.98 -14.51 -10.32
N ARG A 162 3.97 -13.85 -10.89
CA ARG A 162 5.33 -13.87 -10.33
C ARG A 162 5.47 -12.89 -9.17
N PRO A 163 6.37 -13.13 -8.19
CA PRO A 163 6.51 -12.28 -7.00
C PRO A 163 6.65 -10.78 -7.29
N LEU A 164 7.46 -10.41 -8.30
CA LEU A 164 7.67 -9.01 -8.68
C LEU A 164 6.49 -8.36 -9.42
N LYS A 165 5.47 -9.14 -9.79
CA LYS A 165 4.26 -8.68 -10.49
C LYS A 165 3.02 -8.68 -9.60
N ARG A 166 3.15 -9.09 -8.34
CA ARG A 166 2.03 -9.09 -7.40
C ARG A 166 1.51 -7.68 -7.18
N LYS A 167 0.21 -7.53 -7.17
CA LYS A 167 -0.42 -6.30 -6.70
C LYS A 167 -0.33 -6.26 -5.18
N VAL A 168 0.01 -5.11 -4.64
CA VAL A 168 0.26 -4.94 -3.20
C VAL A 168 -0.70 -3.90 -2.64
N LEU A 169 -1.32 -4.24 -1.52
CA LEU A 169 -2.17 -3.38 -0.73
C LEU A 169 -1.55 -3.19 0.66
N GLU A 170 -1.50 -1.96 1.14
CA GLU A 170 -1.25 -1.68 2.55
C GLU A 170 -2.59 -1.79 3.30
N ALA A 171 -2.79 -2.93 3.97
CA ALA A 171 -4.05 -3.25 4.64
C ALA A 171 -4.23 -2.51 5.99
N GLY A 172 -3.22 -1.77 6.41
CA GLY A 172 -3.14 -1.01 7.66
C GLY A 172 -1.68 -0.76 8.03
N PRO A 173 -1.42 -0.02 9.12
CA PRO A 173 -0.06 0.23 9.58
C PRO A 173 0.69 -1.08 9.87
N GLY A 174 1.71 -1.38 9.06
CA GLY A 174 2.52 -2.60 9.21
C GLY A 174 1.89 -3.89 8.66
N VAL A 175 0.77 -3.79 7.94
CA VAL A 175 0.11 -4.93 7.30
C VAL A 175 0.18 -4.75 5.78
N ARG A 176 0.96 -5.60 5.12
CA ARG A 176 1.11 -5.68 3.67
C ARG A 176 0.41 -6.91 3.14
N MET A 177 -0.49 -6.73 2.20
CA MET A 177 -1.22 -7.78 1.51
C MET A 177 -0.80 -7.83 0.04
N GLU A 178 -0.34 -8.98 -0.43
CA GLU A 178 0.05 -9.22 -1.82
C GLU A 178 -0.98 -10.15 -2.46
N LEU A 179 -1.59 -9.72 -3.57
CA LEU A 179 -2.52 -10.54 -4.33
C LEU A 179 -1.75 -11.63 -5.07
N LEU A 180 -2.10 -12.89 -4.81
CA LEU A 180 -1.50 -14.05 -5.49
C LEU A 180 -2.24 -14.41 -6.78
N ALA A 181 -3.49 -13.97 -6.91
CA ALA A 181 -4.30 -14.03 -8.12
C ALA A 181 -5.27 -12.83 -8.12
N TRP A 182 -5.84 -12.51 -9.27
CA TRP A 182 -6.87 -11.48 -9.39
C TRP A 182 -7.81 -11.77 -10.57
N GLY A 183 -9.00 -11.17 -10.51
CA GLY A 183 -10.06 -11.45 -11.46
C GLY A 183 -10.76 -12.80 -11.21
N ASN A 184 -10.61 -13.37 -10.02
CA ASN A 184 -11.19 -14.64 -9.60
C ASN A 184 -12.66 -14.43 -9.22
N LYS A 185 -13.46 -15.49 -9.40
CA LYS A 185 -14.90 -15.46 -9.09
C LYS A 185 -15.25 -16.22 -7.82
N VAL A 186 -14.39 -17.09 -7.34
CA VAL A 186 -14.70 -18.05 -6.26
C VAL A 186 -13.77 -17.85 -5.07
N MET A 187 -12.46 -17.82 -5.29
CA MET A 187 -11.47 -17.69 -4.22
C MET A 187 -10.53 -16.53 -4.46
N GLU A 188 -9.99 -15.97 -3.40
CA GLU A 188 -9.08 -14.84 -3.42
C GLU A 188 -7.87 -15.11 -2.53
N PRO A 189 -6.78 -15.66 -3.10
CA PRO A 189 -5.59 -15.97 -2.34
C PRO A 189 -4.67 -14.76 -2.19
N HIS A 190 -4.20 -14.54 -0.95
CA HIS A 190 -3.31 -13.44 -0.56
C HIS A 190 -2.07 -13.96 0.17
N LEU A 191 -0.97 -13.23 0.05
CA LEU A 191 0.16 -13.32 0.96
C LEU A 191 0.14 -12.10 1.86
N PHE A 192 -0.14 -12.31 3.14
CA PHE A 192 -0.01 -11.28 4.16
C PHE A 192 1.40 -11.26 4.74
N ARG A 193 1.93 -10.08 4.92
CA ARG A 193 3.14 -9.81 5.70
C ARG A 193 2.79 -8.82 6.80
N ILE A 194 2.91 -9.26 8.04
CA ILE A 194 2.43 -8.54 9.21
C ILE A 194 3.61 -8.24 10.11
N LYS A 195 3.94 -6.97 10.29
CA LYS A 195 5.00 -6.54 11.19
C LYS A 195 4.65 -6.85 12.65
N PRO A 196 5.64 -6.92 13.56
CA PRO A 196 5.38 -7.07 14.99
C PRO A 196 4.36 -6.05 15.49
N ALA A 197 3.43 -6.51 16.33
CA ALA A 197 2.33 -5.75 16.93
C ALA A 197 1.28 -5.20 15.93
N ALA A 198 1.46 -5.39 14.63
CA ALA A 198 0.46 -5.01 13.62
C ALA A 198 -0.68 -6.04 13.55
N GLY A 199 -1.87 -5.60 13.10
CA GLY A 199 -3.05 -6.44 13.00
C GLY A 199 -4.21 -5.76 12.27
N SER A 200 -5.37 -6.39 12.30
CA SER A 200 -6.59 -5.90 11.66
C SER A 200 -7.19 -4.64 12.31
N GLY A 201 -6.85 -4.37 13.57
CA GLY A 201 -7.49 -3.35 14.39
C GLY A 201 -8.76 -3.89 15.05
N GLU A 202 -9.89 -3.21 14.83
CA GLU A 202 -11.18 -3.62 15.37
C GLU A 202 -11.69 -4.94 14.77
N SER A 203 -12.57 -5.62 15.52
CA SER A 203 -13.24 -6.83 15.04
C SER A 203 -14.17 -6.48 13.87
N TYR A 204 -14.23 -7.37 12.89
CA TYR A 204 -15.06 -7.25 11.71
C TYR A 204 -15.63 -8.60 11.29
N ALA A 205 -16.67 -8.61 10.47
CA ALA A 205 -17.27 -9.80 9.89
C ALA A 205 -17.70 -9.51 8.45
N HIS A 206 -17.78 -10.55 7.63
CA HIS A 206 -18.30 -10.48 6.25
C HIS A 206 -18.83 -11.86 5.82
N GLU A 207 -19.50 -11.92 4.69
CA GLU A 207 -19.96 -13.19 4.14
C GLU A 207 -18.77 -14.03 3.63
N GLY A 208 -18.91 -15.34 3.72
CA GLY A 208 -17.99 -16.32 3.14
C GLY A 208 -17.18 -17.09 4.16
N GLU A 209 -16.09 -17.63 3.67
CA GLU A 209 -15.20 -18.53 4.42
C GLU A 209 -13.75 -18.06 4.24
N GLU A 210 -12.94 -18.30 5.27
CA GLU A 210 -11.52 -17.96 5.26
C GLU A 210 -10.66 -19.15 5.63
N PHE A 211 -9.57 -19.31 4.90
CA PHE A 211 -8.52 -20.28 5.20
C PHE A 211 -7.18 -19.57 5.35
N LEU A 212 -6.48 -19.86 6.44
CA LEU A 212 -5.15 -19.33 6.73
C LEU A 212 -4.14 -20.46 6.84
N PHE A 213 -2.92 -20.21 6.38
CA PHE A 213 -1.77 -21.07 6.63
C PHE A 213 -0.56 -20.21 7.02
N VAL A 214 0.05 -20.51 8.16
CA VAL A 214 1.19 -19.73 8.68
C VAL A 214 2.48 -20.21 8.03
N LEU A 215 3.04 -19.42 7.12
CA LEU A 215 4.29 -19.71 6.43
C LEU A 215 5.52 -19.38 7.30
N ARG A 216 5.42 -18.30 8.11
CA ARG A 216 6.49 -17.81 8.97
C ARG A 216 5.91 -16.99 10.12
N GLY A 217 6.59 -17.06 11.28
CA GLY A 217 6.18 -16.30 12.47
C GLY A 217 4.98 -16.92 13.16
N GLU A 218 4.14 -16.07 13.74
CA GLU A 218 2.99 -16.48 14.54
C GLU A 218 1.85 -15.46 14.41
N LEU A 219 0.61 -15.89 14.63
CA LEU A 219 -0.57 -15.05 14.56
C LEU A 219 -1.46 -15.34 15.77
N LYS A 220 -1.95 -14.31 16.44
CA LYS A 220 -3.13 -14.40 17.29
C LYS A 220 -4.36 -14.02 16.49
N ILE A 221 -5.39 -14.84 16.51
CA ILE A 221 -6.71 -14.56 15.95
C ILE A 221 -7.77 -14.81 17.01
N ALA A 222 -8.70 -13.88 17.15
CA ALA A 222 -9.87 -14.03 18.00
C ALA A 222 -11.10 -14.17 17.13
N LEU A 223 -11.93 -15.17 17.44
CA LEU A 223 -13.21 -15.46 16.82
C LEU A 223 -14.27 -15.48 17.92
N ASP A 224 -15.27 -14.62 17.81
CA ASP A 224 -16.37 -14.53 18.78
C ASP A 224 -15.91 -14.53 20.25
N GLY A 225 -14.78 -13.88 20.52
CA GLY A 225 -14.18 -13.78 21.86
C GLY A 225 -13.21 -14.91 22.23
N GLU A 226 -13.13 -16.00 21.48
CA GLU A 226 -12.15 -17.06 21.69
C GLU A 226 -10.82 -16.74 20.98
N GLU A 227 -9.69 -16.81 21.69
CA GLU A 227 -8.35 -16.53 21.15
C GLU A 227 -7.62 -17.81 20.73
N TYR A 228 -7.12 -17.82 19.48
CA TYR A 228 -6.27 -18.87 18.94
C TYR A 228 -4.87 -18.32 18.68
N HIS A 229 -3.85 -19.09 19.03
CA HIS A 229 -2.45 -18.75 18.79
C HIS A 229 -1.85 -19.71 17.77
N LEU A 230 -1.74 -19.25 16.53
CA LEU A 230 -1.24 -20.00 15.40
C LEU A 230 0.27 -19.81 15.25
N LYS A 231 1.00 -20.88 14.98
CA LYS A 231 2.45 -20.91 14.74
C LYS A 231 2.75 -21.38 13.33
N ARG A 232 4.00 -21.25 12.92
CA ARG A 232 4.46 -21.75 11.62
C ARG A 232 4.04 -23.19 11.37
N GLY A 233 3.38 -23.44 10.24
CA GLY A 233 2.86 -24.73 9.84
C GLY A 233 1.41 -24.98 10.21
N ASP A 234 0.83 -24.16 11.09
CA ASP A 234 -0.57 -24.29 11.43
C ASP A 234 -1.46 -23.78 10.30
N SER A 235 -2.60 -24.43 10.13
CA SER A 235 -3.72 -23.99 9.30
C SER A 235 -4.93 -23.68 10.15
N PHE A 236 -5.73 -22.73 9.70
CA PHE A 236 -6.93 -22.30 10.39
C PHE A 236 -8.03 -21.97 9.39
N TYR A 237 -9.24 -22.43 9.68
CA TYR A 237 -10.41 -22.24 8.82
C TYR A 237 -11.56 -21.74 9.68
N PHE A 238 -12.35 -20.81 9.16
CA PHE A 238 -13.55 -20.30 9.82
C PHE A 238 -14.51 -19.65 8.83
N GLU A 239 -15.78 -19.56 9.24
CA GLU A 239 -16.79 -18.78 8.54
C GLU A 239 -16.60 -17.30 8.84
N SER A 240 -16.43 -16.49 7.80
CA SER A 240 -16.11 -15.06 7.93
C SER A 240 -17.26 -14.22 8.53
N ALA A 241 -18.47 -14.79 8.63
CA ALA A 241 -19.60 -14.17 9.33
C ALA A 241 -19.37 -14.07 10.84
N THR A 242 -18.48 -14.91 11.39
CA THR A 242 -18.06 -14.84 12.80
C THR A 242 -17.21 -13.58 13.01
N PRO A 243 -17.56 -12.71 13.98
CA PRO A 243 -16.75 -11.54 14.29
C PRO A 243 -15.32 -11.94 14.66
N HIS A 244 -14.34 -11.37 13.97
CA HIS A 244 -12.94 -11.73 14.13
C HIS A 244 -12.00 -10.55 14.06
N HIS A 245 -10.88 -10.66 14.76
CA HIS A 245 -9.73 -9.77 14.62
C HIS A 245 -8.44 -10.56 14.86
N TRP A 246 -7.34 -10.02 14.37
CA TRP A 246 -6.05 -10.71 14.45
C TRP A 246 -4.89 -9.72 14.60
N LYS A 247 -3.78 -10.23 15.16
CA LYS A 247 -2.53 -9.47 15.31
C LYS A 247 -1.32 -10.39 15.26
N ASN A 248 -0.17 -9.85 14.90
CA ASN A 248 1.12 -10.50 15.09
C ASN A 248 1.61 -10.24 16.53
N PRO A 249 1.60 -11.23 17.44
CA PRO A 249 2.10 -11.08 18.80
C PRO A 249 3.62 -11.18 18.90
N GLY A 250 4.28 -11.65 17.83
CA GLY A 250 5.70 -11.98 17.79
C GLY A 250 6.63 -10.77 17.65
N ARG A 251 7.92 -11.06 17.70
CA ARG A 251 9.00 -10.07 17.52
C ARG A 251 9.53 -9.99 16.09
N SER A 252 9.09 -10.91 15.22
CA SER A 252 9.46 -10.96 13.80
C SER A 252 8.25 -10.79 12.91
N GLU A 253 8.47 -10.51 11.62
CA GLU A 253 7.40 -10.42 10.63
C GLU A 253 6.72 -11.79 10.45
N THR A 254 5.40 -11.81 10.48
CA THR A 254 4.57 -12.99 10.20
C THR A 254 4.15 -13.00 8.73
N TRP A 255 4.22 -14.18 8.11
CA TRP A 255 3.79 -14.41 6.73
C TRP A 255 2.68 -15.45 6.71
N LEU A 256 1.57 -15.13 6.06
CA LEU A 256 0.40 -15.99 5.95
C LEU A 256 0.00 -16.14 4.49
N LEU A 257 -0.30 -17.38 4.08
CA LEU A 257 -1.23 -17.60 2.98
C LEU A 257 -2.63 -17.42 3.54
N TRP A 258 -3.42 -16.56 2.92
CA TRP A 258 -4.80 -16.29 3.33
C TRP A 258 -5.71 -16.37 2.11
N VAL A 259 -6.74 -17.18 2.18
CA VAL A 259 -7.69 -17.39 1.09
C VAL A 259 -9.09 -17.06 1.58
N ASN A 260 -9.77 -16.18 0.88
CA ASN A 260 -11.17 -15.82 1.13
C ASN A 260 -12.06 -16.41 0.04
N THR A 261 -13.28 -16.81 0.40
CA THR A 261 -14.35 -17.17 -0.54
C THR A 261 -15.70 -16.64 -0.03
N PRO A 262 -16.55 -16.03 -0.87
CA PRO A 262 -16.20 -15.48 -2.19
C PRO A 262 -15.17 -14.36 -2.10
N PRO A 263 -14.61 -13.88 -3.21
CA PRO A 263 -13.73 -12.72 -3.20
C PRO A 263 -14.40 -11.53 -2.53
N THR A 264 -13.74 -11.02 -1.49
CA THR A 264 -14.22 -9.88 -0.70
C THR A 264 -13.47 -8.59 -1.00
N PHE A 265 -12.40 -8.70 -1.80
CA PHE A 265 -11.53 -7.63 -2.21
C PHE A 265 -11.65 -7.29 -3.69
#